data_715b086865ef48fa9f99ace235eddc0c
#
_entry.id   715b086865ef48fa9f99ace235eddc0c
#
_cell.length_a   1.000
_cell.length_b   1.000
_cell.length_c   1.000
_cell.angle_alpha   90.00
_cell.angle_beta   90.00
_cell.angle_gamma   90.00
#
_symmetry.space_group_name_H-M   'P 1'
#
loop_
_entity.id
_entity.type
_entity.pdbx_description
1 polymer ?
#
loop_
_entity_poly.entity_id
_entity_poly.type
_entity_poly.pdbx_seq_one_letter_code
_entity_poly.pdbx_strand_id
1 'polypeptide(L)'
;TDYKSFVFACQAFNKVGIRGFTADYFYDYTCMETLQGLSASELSTAAGRKWRTVYSDPDNTKREGLDSKVWPEAFERMEQFIQDTGLNKDDLNMDYDNVMEMYKSGKLAMYFGSSSGVKIFQDQGIDTTFLPFFQQNGEKWLMTTPYFQVALNRNLTKDETRRQKAIKVLNVMLSEDAQNRIVYDGQDILSYSQDVDTHLTEYLKDVRPVIEENHMYIRIASNDFFNVSQDVVS
;
A
#
# COMPACT_ATOMS: atom_id res chain seq x y z
N THR A 1 -14.58 -11.65 7.01
CA THR A 1 -14.06 -11.48 5.62
C THR A 1 -12.68 -12.10 5.55
N ASP A 2 -12.41 -12.91 4.56
CA ASP A 2 -11.18 -13.63 4.28
C ASP A 2 -10.95 -13.70 2.77
N TYR A 3 -9.85 -14.32 2.32
CA TYR A 3 -9.52 -14.46 0.90
C TYR A 3 -10.63 -15.11 0.09
N LYS A 4 -11.24 -16.18 0.60
CA LYS A 4 -12.34 -16.90 -0.10
C LYS A 4 -13.58 -16.03 -0.28
N SER A 5 -13.94 -15.26 0.76
CA SER A 5 -15.06 -14.31 0.70
C SER A 5 -14.79 -13.18 -0.29
N PHE A 6 -13.55 -12.68 -0.34
CA PHE A 6 -13.13 -11.68 -1.30
C PHE A 6 -13.22 -12.20 -2.75
N VAL A 7 -12.67 -13.39 -3.02
CA VAL A 7 -12.77 -14.05 -4.33
C VAL A 7 -14.23 -14.28 -4.74
N PHE A 8 -15.05 -14.79 -3.81
CA PHE A 8 -16.48 -14.98 -4.06
C PHE A 8 -17.17 -13.67 -4.46
N ALA A 9 -16.87 -12.58 -3.77
CA ALA A 9 -17.41 -11.26 -4.10
C ALA A 9 -16.96 -10.80 -5.50
N CYS A 10 -15.69 -10.92 -5.83
CA CYS A 10 -15.16 -10.61 -7.16
C CYS A 10 -15.94 -11.35 -8.26
N GLN A 11 -16.09 -12.67 -8.08
CA GLN A 11 -16.78 -13.51 -9.05
C GLN A 11 -18.28 -13.20 -9.15
N ALA A 12 -18.92 -12.86 -8.02
CA ALA A 12 -20.33 -12.50 -8.01
C ALA A 12 -20.59 -11.20 -8.78
N PHE A 13 -19.76 -10.19 -8.58
CA PHE A 13 -19.84 -8.93 -9.34
C PHE A 13 -19.56 -9.14 -10.83
N ASN A 14 -18.52 -9.90 -11.17
CA ASN A 14 -18.19 -10.21 -12.56
C ASN A 14 -19.36 -10.88 -13.31
N LYS A 15 -20.11 -11.76 -12.65
CA LYS A 15 -21.29 -12.42 -13.23
C LYS A 15 -22.43 -11.49 -13.60
N VAL A 16 -22.54 -10.35 -12.94
CA VAL A 16 -23.58 -9.34 -13.22
C VAL A 16 -23.07 -8.17 -14.06
N GLY A 17 -21.84 -8.28 -14.61
CA GLY A 17 -21.26 -7.27 -15.50
C GLY A 17 -20.63 -6.08 -14.78
N ILE A 18 -20.41 -6.20 -13.47
CA ILE A 18 -19.65 -5.23 -12.68
C ILE A 18 -18.25 -5.81 -12.48
N ARG A 19 -17.20 -5.06 -12.77
CA ARG A 19 -15.83 -5.51 -12.51
C ARG A 19 -15.65 -5.72 -11.00
N GLY A 20 -15.32 -6.95 -10.58
CA GLY A 20 -15.19 -7.29 -9.16
C GLY A 20 -13.99 -6.61 -8.51
N PHE A 21 -12.83 -6.67 -9.18
CA PHE A 21 -11.59 -6.06 -8.71
C PHE A 21 -10.71 -5.65 -9.89
N THR A 22 -10.01 -4.52 -9.77
CA THR A 22 -8.85 -4.13 -10.56
C THR A 22 -8.00 -3.10 -9.81
N ALA A 23 -6.93 -2.63 -10.45
CA ALA A 23 -6.08 -1.54 -9.98
C ALA A 23 -5.54 -0.76 -11.19
N ASP A 24 -4.78 0.29 -10.92
CA ASP A 24 -4.09 1.09 -11.93
C ASP A 24 -2.82 0.38 -12.45
N TYR A 25 -3.02 -0.83 -12.97
CA TYR A 25 -1.94 -1.72 -13.45
C TYR A 25 -1.21 -1.22 -14.70
N PHE A 26 -1.62 -0.10 -15.27
CA PHE A 26 -0.81 0.63 -16.24
C PHE A 26 0.56 1.01 -15.66
N TYR A 27 0.63 1.17 -14.35
CA TYR A 27 1.86 1.48 -13.65
C TYR A 27 2.49 0.20 -13.08
N ASP A 28 3.72 -0.08 -13.43
CA ASP A 28 4.48 -1.26 -13.00
C ASP A 28 4.62 -1.33 -11.46
N TYR A 29 4.72 -0.18 -10.77
CA TYR A 29 4.75 -0.16 -9.30
C TYR A 29 3.49 -0.75 -8.66
N THR A 30 2.31 -0.61 -9.27
CA THR A 30 1.06 -1.19 -8.75
C THR A 30 1.07 -2.72 -8.82
N CYS A 31 1.62 -3.30 -9.90
CA CYS A 31 1.85 -4.74 -9.98
C CYS A 31 2.76 -5.22 -8.85
N MET A 32 3.87 -4.51 -8.61
CA MET A 32 4.82 -4.82 -7.56
C MET A 32 4.20 -4.68 -6.16
N GLU A 33 3.39 -3.66 -5.93
CA GLU A 33 2.69 -3.44 -4.67
C GLU A 33 1.65 -4.53 -4.41
N THR A 34 0.91 -4.95 -5.44
CA THR A 34 -0.05 -6.06 -5.33
C THR A 34 0.67 -7.35 -4.95
N LEU A 35 1.77 -7.68 -5.62
CA LEU A 35 2.60 -8.85 -5.31
C LEU A 35 3.10 -8.82 -3.85
N GLN A 36 3.60 -7.68 -3.39
CA GLN A 36 4.04 -7.50 -2.00
C GLN A 36 2.90 -7.64 -1.00
N GLY A 37 1.75 -7.04 -1.29
CA GLY A 37 0.56 -7.12 -0.45
C GLY A 37 0.07 -8.57 -0.27
N LEU A 38 0.04 -9.35 -1.36
CA LEU A 38 -0.32 -10.78 -1.34
C LEU A 38 0.71 -11.66 -0.64
N SER A 39 1.94 -11.20 -0.48
CA SER A 39 3.07 -11.95 0.08
C SER A 39 3.62 -11.31 1.37
N ALA A 40 2.87 -10.40 1.99
CA ALA A 40 3.34 -9.62 3.13
C ALA A 40 3.72 -10.51 4.32
N SER A 41 3.01 -11.61 4.56
CA SER A 41 3.32 -12.57 5.61
C SER A 41 4.72 -13.18 5.42
N GLU A 42 5.04 -13.66 4.23
CA GLU A 42 6.33 -14.28 3.91
C GLU A 42 7.46 -13.26 3.91
N LEU A 43 7.22 -12.10 3.32
CA LEU A 43 8.19 -10.99 3.30
C LEU A 43 8.48 -10.44 4.70
N SER A 44 7.59 -10.66 5.66
CA SER A 44 7.75 -10.29 7.08
C SER A 44 8.43 -11.36 7.92
N THR A 45 8.69 -12.55 7.39
CA THR A 45 9.48 -13.60 8.08
C THR A 45 10.94 -13.17 8.26
N ALA A 46 11.68 -13.91 9.07
CA ALA A 46 13.12 -13.68 9.23
C ALA A 46 13.88 -13.83 7.89
N ALA A 47 13.48 -14.77 7.05
CA ALA A 47 14.06 -14.97 5.72
C ALA A 47 13.71 -13.79 4.77
N GLY A 48 12.46 -13.34 4.75
CA GLY A 48 12.02 -12.20 3.95
C GLY A 48 12.72 -10.90 4.37
N ARG A 49 12.83 -10.65 5.68
CA ARG A 49 13.56 -9.48 6.19
C ARG A 49 15.06 -9.53 5.85
N LYS A 50 15.67 -10.71 5.95
CA LYS A 50 17.07 -10.90 5.57
C LYS A 50 17.28 -10.63 4.09
N TRP A 51 16.43 -11.20 3.23
CA TRP A 51 16.45 -10.93 1.80
C TRP A 51 16.38 -9.43 1.52
N ARG A 52 15.40 -8.74 2.11
CA ARG A 52 15.21 -7.31 1.95
C ARG A 52 16.44 -6.50 2.34
N THR A 53 17.08 -6.83 3.47
CA THR A 53 18.30 -6.16 3.94
C THR A 53 19.46 -6.33 2.96
N VAL A 54 19.69 -7.56 2.49
CA VAL A 54 20.76 -7.88 1.52
C VAL A 54 20.49 -7.18 0.19
N TYR A 55 19.26 -7.22 -0.25
CA TYR A 55 18.87 -6.61 -1.53
C TYR A 55 18.98 -5.08 -1.51
N SER A 56 18.64 -4.46 -0.39
CA SER A 56 18.71 -2.99 -0.19
C SER A 56 20.12 -2.46 0.04
N ASP A 57 21.09 -3.33 0.23
CA ASP A 57 22.48 -2.91 0.47
C ASP A 57 23.04 -2.25 -0.80
N PRO A 58 23.38 -0.96 -0.77
CA PRO A 58 23.95 -0.27 -1.93
C PRO A 58 25.27 -0.86 -2.39
N ASP A 59 25.99 -1.55 -1.49
CA ASP A 59 27.25 -2.23 -1.80
C ASP A 59 27.04 -3.63 -2.41
N ASN A 60 25.79 -4.13 -2.42
CA ASN A 60 25.43 -5.40 -3.03
C ASN A 60 25.39 -5.29 -4.57
N THR A 61 26.55 -5.36 -5.20
CA THR A 61 26.69 -5.26 -6.65
C THR A 61 26.15 -6.48 -7.40
N LYS A 62 25.93 -7.59 -6.72
CA LYS A 62 25.43 -8.84 -7.32
C LYS A 62 23.91 -8.93 -7.33
N ARG A 63 23.24 -8.11 -6.51
CA ARG A 63 21.77 -8.09 -6.36
C ARG A 63 21.14 -9.49 -6.32
N GLU A 64 21.75 -10.38 -5.57
CA GLU A 64 21.21 -11.70 -5.29
C GLU A 64 19.88 -11.52 -4.59
N GLY A 65 18.78 -11.95 -5.17
CA GLY A 65 17.54 -11.70 -4.48
C GLY A 65 16.31 -12.39 -5.01
N LEU A 66 16.08 -12.43 -6.31
CA LEU A 66 14.87 -13.03 -6.86
C LEU A 66 14.89 -14.57 -6.87
N ASP A 67 16.02 -15.18 -6.65
CA ASP A 67 16.21 -16.64 -6.52
C ASP A 67 15.99 -17.16 -5.09
N SER A 68 15.68 -16.28 -4.13
CA SER A 68 15.29 -16.71 -2.80
C SER A 68 13.99 -17.52 -2.84
N LYS A 69 13.81 -18.48 -1.92
CA LYS A 69 12.58 -19.30 -1.84
C LYS A 69 11.28 -18.50 -1.66
N VAL A 70 11.38 -17.26 -1.23
CA VAL A 70 10.22 -16.38 -0.99
C VAL A 70 9.52 -16.00 -2.31
N TRP A 71 10.28 -15.72 -3.35
CA TRP A 71 9.75 -15.18 -4.59
C TRP A 71 8.98 -16.19 -5.45
N PRO A 72 9.44 -17.43 -5.64
CA PRO A 72 8.63 -18.42 -6.36
C PRO A 72 7.23 -18.56 -5.80
N GLU A 73 7.10 -18.66 -4.47
CA GLU A 73 5.80 -18.75 -3.79
C GLU A 73 4.98 -17.45 -3.94
N ALA A 74 5.61 -16.28 -3.96
CA ALA A 74 4.94 -15.01 -4.19
C ALA A 74 4.35 -14.91 -5.61
N PHE A 75 5.09 -15.37 -6.62
CA PHE A 75 4.61 -15.41 -8.01
C PHE A 75 3.47 -16.41 -8.19
N GLU A 76 3.54 -17.60 -7.58
CA GLU A 76 2.45 -18.57 -7.59
C GLU A 76 1.17 -17.99 -6.97
N ARG A 77 1.28 -17.23 -5.88
CA ARG A 77 0.13 -16.53 -5.27
C ARG A 77 -0.43 -15.45 -6.17
N MET A 78 0.42 -14.69 -6.85
CA MET A 78 -0.04 -13.67 -7.79
C MET A 78 -0.76 -14.30 -8.97
N GLU A 79 -0.24 -15.39 -9.53
CA GLU A 79 -0.90 -16.13 -10.59
C GLU A 79 -2.28 -16.66 -10.15
N GLN A 80 -2.36 -17.24 -8.97
CA GLN A 80 -3.64 -17.69 -8.40
C GLN A 80 -4.60 -16.52 -8.17
N PHE A 81 -4.11 -15.40 -7.66
CA PHE A 81 -4.92 -14.19 -7.46
C PHE A 81 -5.50 -13.66 -8.77
N ILE A 82 -4.72 -13.62 -9.83
CA ILE A 82 -5.15 -13.21 -11.17
C ILE A 82 -6.30 -14.11 -11.65
N GLN A 83 -6.14 -15.42 -11.52
CA GLN A 83 -7.16 -16.40 -11.92
C GLN A 83 -8.43 -16.25 -11.09
N ASP A 84 -8.30 -16.16 -9.78
CA ASP A 84 -9.41 -16.10 -8.83
C ASP A 84 -10.26 -14.83 -8.98
N THR A 85 -9.63 -13.69 -9.22
CA THR A 85 -10.31 -12.39 -9.36
C THR A 85 -10.82 -12.11 -10.77
N GLY A 86 -10.31 -12.85 -11.75
CA GLY A 86 -10.62 -12.66 -13.17
C GLY A 86 -9.88 -11.49 -13.81
N LEU A 87 -8.75 -11.06 -13.23
CA LEU A 87 -7.83 -10.11 -13.87
C LEU A 87 -7.33 -10.68 -15.21
N ASN A 88 -7.09 -9.82 -16.17
CA ASN A 88 -6.62 -10.20 -17.50
C ASN A 88 -5.75 -9.10 -18.13
N LYS A 89 -5.31 -9.30 -19.36
CA LYS A 89 -4.41 -8.37 -20.05
C LYS A 89 -4.98 -6.96 -20.25
N ASP A 90 -6.29 -6.81 -20.27
CA ASP A 90 -6.92 -5.49 -20.45
C ASP A 90 -6.71 -4.62 -19.19
N ASP A 91 -6.56 -5.25 -18.01
CA ASP A 91 -6.29 -4.55 -16.76
C ASP A 91 -4.92 -3.83 -16.78
N LEU A 92 -3.96 -4.29 -17.59
CA LEU A 92 -2.66 -3.63 -17.77
C LEU A 92 -2.77 -2.26 -18.48
N ASN A 93 -3.92 -1.93 -19.04
CA ASN A 93 -4.18 -0.63 -19.65
C ASN A 93 -4.98 0.31 -18.73
N MET A 94 -5.30 -0.15 -17.52
CA MET A 94 -6.05 0.63 -16.54
C MET A 94 -5.12 1.61 -15.81
N ASP A 95 -5.25 2.89 -16.09
CA ASP A 95 -4.61 3.95 -15.32
C ASP A 95 -5.49 4.40 -14.12
N TYR A 96 -4.94 5.26 -13.29
CA TYR A 96 -5.63 5.76 -12.10
C TYR A 96 -6.98 6.41 -12.41
N ASP A 97 -7.05 7.24 -13.44
CA ASP A 97 -8.27 7.97 -13.78
C ASP A 97 -9.38 7.03 -14.23
N ASN A 98 -9.05 6.03 -15.04
CA ASN A 98 -9.98 5.00 -15.48
C ASN A 98 -10.53 4.17 -14.30
N VAL A 99 -9.65 3.75 -13.38
CA VAL A 99 -10.06 3.02 -12.16
C VAL A 99 -11.02 3.87 -11.33
N MET A 100 -10.68 5.15 -11.10
CA MET A 100 -11.52 6.07 -10.33
C MET A 100 -12.88 6.32 -10.98
N GLU A 101 -12.92 6.49 -12.29
CA GLU A 101 -14.17 6.67 -13.03
C GLU A 101 -15.07 5.42 -12.95
N MET A 102 -14.48 4.24 -13.13
CA MET A 102 -15.22 2.98 -13.01
C MET A 102 -15.79 2.78 -11.61
N TYR A 103 -15.01 3.07 -10.57
CA TYR A 103 -15.47 2.95 -9.20
C TYR A 103 -16.60 3.94 -8.89
N LYS A 104 -16.44 5.22 -9.23
CA LYS A 104 -17.46 6.27 -9.06
C LYS A 104 -18.77 5.97 -9.79
N SER A 105 -18.68 5.34 -10.96
CA SER A 105 -19.86 5.00 -11.77
C SER A 105 -20.51 3.67 -11.37
N GLY A 106 -20.00 2.96 -10.34
CA GLY A 106 -20.51 1.66 -9.90
C GLY A 106 -20.22 0.52 -10.87
N LYS A 107 -19.30 0.71 -11.81
CA LYS A 107 -18.84 -0.34 -12.74
C LYS A 107 -17.70 -1.18 -12.19
N LEU A 108 -17.12 -0.78 -11.07
CA LEU A 108 -16.06 -1.47 -10.34
C LEU A 108 -16.45 -1.58 -8.88
N ALA A 109 -16.39 -2.78 -8.32
CA ALA A 109 -16.79 -3.02 -6.93
C ALA A 109 -15.65 -2.77 -5.92
N MET A 110 -14.44 -3.17 -6.27
CA MET A 110 -13.26 -3.06 -5.39
C MET A 110 -12.02 -2.68 -6.21
N TYR A 111 -11.17 -1.87 -5.65
CA TYR A 111 -9.89 -1.52 -6.27
C TYR A 111 -8.77 -1.49 -5.23
N PHE A 112 -7.53 -1.67 -5.70
CA PHE A 112 -6.35 -1.45 -4.87
C PHE A 112 -6.12 0.06 -4.72
N GLY A 113 -6.03 0.54 -3.47
CA GLY A 113 -5.87 1.95 -3.17
C GLY A 113 -5.38 2.21 -1.76
N SER A 114 -5.22 3.48 -1.42
CA SER A 114 -4.79 3.92 -0.08
C SER A 114 -5.98 4.27 0.81
N SER A 115 -5.75 4.29 2.13
CA SER A 115 -6.74 4.73 3.12
C SER A 115 -7.25 6.15 2.87
N SER A 116 -6.41 7.04 2.36
CA SER A 116 -6.78 8.41 2.01
C SER A 116 -7.85 8.49 0.90
N GLY A 117 -7.94 7.47 0.04
CA GLY A 117 -8.97 7.39 -1.00
C GLY A 117 -10.38 7.25 -0.43
N VAL A 118 -10.54 6.65 0.74
CA VAL A 118 -11.85 6.42 1.36
C VAL A 118 -12.61 7.73 1.58
N LYS A 119 -11.95 8.74 2.17
CA LYS A 119 -12.58 10.04 2.40
C LYS A 119 -13.01 10.72 1.11
N ILE A 120 -12.19 10.62 0.06
CA ILE A 120 -12.49 11.23 -1.25
C ILE A 120 -13.83 10.73 -1.78
N PHE A 121 -14.13 9.44 -1.62
CA PHE A 121 -15.37 8.85 -2.08
C PHE A 121 -16.54 9.15 -1.13
N GLN A 122 -16.33 9.08 0.17
CA GLN A 122 -17.35 9.42 1.15
C GLN A 122 -17.82 10.87 1.05
N ASP A 123 -16.89 11.81 0.81
CA ASP A 123 -17.23 13.22 0.55
C ASP A 123 -18.07 13.40 -0.73
N GLN A 124 -18.06 12.42 -1.64
CA GLN A 124 -18.88 12.35 -2.83
C GLN A 124 -20.18 11.53 -2.63
N GLY A 125 -20.46 11.07 -1.42
CA GLY A 125 -21.63 10.26 -1.09
C GLY A 125 -21.54 8.79 -1.53
N ILE A 126 -20.34 8.31 -1.83
CA ILE A 126 -20.09 6.91 -2.17
C ILE A 126 -19.69 6.18 -0.89
N ASP A 127 -20.52 5.23 -0.47
CA ASP A 127 -20.24 4.39 0.69
C ASP A 127 -19.05 3.46 0.38
N THR A 128 -17.93 3.75 1.02
CA THR A 128 -16.64 3.09 0.78
C THR A 128 -16.01 2.70 2.10
N THR A 129 -15.48 1.50 2.18
CA THR A 129 -14.70 1.03 3.31
C THR A 129 -13.30 0.61 2.88
N PHE A 130 -12.37 0.55 3.83
CA PHE A 130 -10.99 0.13 3.60
C PHE A 130 -10.78 -1.29 4.12
N LEU A 131 -10.27 -2.17 3.26
CA LEU A 131 -10.03 -3.57 3.57
C LEU A 131 -8.54 -3.89 3.53
N PRO A 132 -8.07 -4.86 4.34
CA PRO A 132 -6.70 -5.34 4.27
C PRO A 132 -6.48 -6.23 3.04
N PHE A 133 -5.23 -6.52 2.73
CA PHE A 133 -4.90 -7.64 1.87
C PHE A 133 -5.26 -8.96 2.56
N PHE A 134 -6.06 -9.76 1.89
CA PHE A 134 -6.40 -11.09 2.32
C PHE A 134 -5.41 -12.09 1.74
N GLN A 135 -4.69 -12.77 2.62
CA GLN A 135 -3.73 -13.79 2.23
C GLN A 135 -4.42 -15.14 2.01
N GLN A 136 -3.89 -15.96 1.13
CA GLN A 136 -4.42 -17.29 0.87
C GLN A 136 -4.28 -18.23 2.07
N ASN A 137 -3.32 -17.98 2.97
CA ASN A 137 -3.14 -18.69 4.23
C ASN A 137 -4.13 -18.27 5.33
N GLY A 138 -5.03 -17.34 5.07
CA GLY A 138 -6.04 -16.82 5.99
C GLY A 138 -5.63 -15.59 6.79
N GLU A 139 -4.38 -15.17 6.71
CA GLU A 139 -3.93 -13.95 7.37
C GLU A 139 -4.42 -12.70 6.63
N LYS A 140 -4.39 -11.58 7.35
CA LYS A 140 -4.73 -10.25 6.85
C LYS A 140 -3.55 -9.32 7.09
N TRP A 141 -3.19 -8.56 6.08
CA TRP A 141 -2.05 -7.67 6.15
C TRP A 141 -2.36 -6.29 5.59
N LEU A 142 -1.73 -5.27 6.15
CA LEU A 142 -1.69 -3.93 5.58
C LEU A 142 -0.31 -3.66 5.00
N MET A 143 -0.27 -3.09 3.83
CA MET A 143 0.95 -2.52 3.31
C MET A 143 1.02 -1.05 3.70
N THR A 144 2.14 -0.63 4.28
CA THR A 144 2.37 0.72 4.77
C THR A 144 3.57 1.35 4.09
N THR A 145 3.59 2.67 4.06
CA THR A 145 4.76 3.44 3.61
C THR A 145 4.83 4.76 4.37
N PRO A 146 6.02 5.30 4.63
CA PRO A 146 6.13 6.68 5.05
C PRO A 146 5.58 7.58 3.95
N TYR A 147 4.44 8.24 4.20
CA TYR A 147 3.75 9.04 3.18
C TYR A 147 4.51 10.31 2.84
N PHE A 148 5.01 11.01 3.86
CA PHE A 148 5.84 12.19 3.69
C PHE A 148 7.20 12.00 4.32
N GLN A 149 8.24 12.31 3.55
CA GLN A 149 9.60 12.40 4.04
C GLN A 149 10.03 13.86 3.97
N VAL A 150 10.44 14.41 5.10
CA VAL A 150 10.88 15.80 5.19
C VAL A 150 12.36 15.84 5.50
N ALA A 151 13.14 16.51 4.66
CA ALA A 151 14.56 16.70 4.87
C ALA A 151 14.90 18.19 4.89
N LEU A 152 15.79 18.58 5.79
CA LEU A 152 16.36 19.91 5.80
C LEU A 152 17.54 19.98 4.81
N ASN A 153 17.55 21.02 3.97
CA ASN A 153 18.62 21.20 3.01
C ASN A 153 19.97 21.43 3.74
N ARG A 154 20.99 20.67 3.35
CA ARG A 154 22.34 20.75 3.94
C ARG A 154 22.94 22.17 3.90
N ASN A 155 22.62 22.98 2.90
CA ASN A 155 23.13 24.35 2.79
C ASN A 155 22.62 25.28 3.90
N LEU A 156 21.57 24.91 4.64
CA LEU A 156 21.10 25.66 5.80
C LEU A 156 22.13 25.71 6.94
N THR A 157 23.12 24.83 6.96
CA THR A 157 24.22 24.88 7.93
C THR A 157 25.09 26.15 7.79
N LYS A 158 25.01 26.84 6.65
CA LYS A 158 25.78 28.09 6.35
C LYS A 158 25.02 29.34 6.80
N ASP A 159 23.76 29.26 7.17
CA ASP A 159 22.90 30.37 7.60
C ASP A 159 22.07 29.93 8.81
N GLU A 160 22.56 30.24 10.00
CA GLU A 160 21.92 29.82 11.23
C GLU A 160 20.50 30.40 11.40
N THR A 161 20.29 31.64 10.98
CA THR A 161 18.96 32.26 11.07
C THR A 161 17.94 31.52 10.20
N ARG A 162 18.34 31.17 8.98
CA ARG A 162 17.49 30.44 8.06
C ARG A 162 17.29 28.99 8.52
N ARG A 163 18.32 28.37 9.08
CA ARG A 163 18.24 27.03 9.67
C ARG A 163 17.22 27.00 10.81
N GLN A 164 17.26 27.97 11.73
CA GLN A 164 16.32 28.04 12.85
C GLN A 164 14.87 28.25 12.39
N LYS A 165 14.64 29.04 11.35
CA LYS A 165 13.32 29.19 10.75
C LYS A 165 12.81 27.87 10.16
N ALA A 166 13.67 27.13 9.44
CA ALA A 166 13.31 25.83 8.86
C ALA A 166 12.99 24.78 9.95
N ILE A 167 13.77 24.76 11.04
CA ILE A 167 13.50 23.88 12.19
C ILE A 167 12.14 24.24 12.84
N LYS A 168 11.80 25.52 12.98
CA LYS A 168 10.49 25.93 13.49
C LYS A 168 9.33 25.42 12.63
N VAL A 169 9.47 25.49 11.31
CA VAL A 169 8.47 24.95 10.38
C VAL A 169 8.36 23.44 10.56
N LEU A 170 9.50 22.73 10.62
CA LEU A 170 9.51 21.29 10.83
C LEU A 170 8.82 20.90 12.16
N ASN A 171 9.11 21.63 13.24
CA ASN A 171 8.47 21.40 14.54
C ASN A 171 6.95 21.61 14.50
N VAL A 172 6.46 22.58 13.72
CA VAL A 172 5.01 22.75 13.51
C VAL A 172 4.43 21.57 12.76
N MET A 173 5.09 21.10 11.70
CA MET A 173 4.64 19.92 10.92
C MET A 173 4.63 18.64 11.77
N LEU A 174 5.54 18.52 12.74
CA LEU A 174 5.64 17.36 13.64
C LEU A 174 4.88 17.56 14.96
N SER A 175 4.16 18.67 15.13
CA SER A 175 3.34 18.89 16.33
C SER A 175 2.16 17.93 16.37
N GLU A 176 1.65 17.67 17.58
CA GLU A 176 0.47 16.85 17.80
C GLU A 176 -0.73 17.32 16.96
N ASP A 177 -1.01 18.64 16.96
CA ASP A 177 -2.11 19.22 16.17
C ASP A 177 -1.97 18.93 14.67
N ALA A 178 -0.77 19.12 14.10
CA ALA A 178 -0.53 18.84 12.68
C ALA A 178 -0.64 17.33 12.38
N GLN A 179 -0.12 16.48 13.25
CA GLN A 179 -0.20 15.03 13.08
C GLN A 179 -1.64 14.51 13.23
N ASN A 180 -2.42 15.05 14.16
CA ASN A 180 -3.84 14.76 14.27
C ASN A 180 -4.60 15.12 12.99
N ARG A 181 -4.31 16.28 12.40
CA ARG A 181 -4.92 16.68 11.12
C ARG A 181 -4.54 15.74 9.99
N ILE A 182 -3.29 15.31 9.90
CA ILE A 182 -2.85 14.33 8.87
C ILE A 182 -3.64 13.03 9.03
N VAL A 183 -3.81 12.54 10.27
CA VAL A 183 -4.54 11.29 10.53
C VAL A 183 -6.05 11.45 10.29
N TYR A 184 -6.67 12.48 10.84
CA TYR A 184 -8.13 12.61 10.80
C TYR A 184 -8.65 13.23 9.51
N ASP A 185 -7.97 14.23 8.97
CA ASP A 185 -8.39 14.91 7.74
C ASP A 185 -7.88 14.18 6.50
N GLY A 186 -6.66 13.62 6.58
CA GLY A 186 -6.02 12.89 5.49
C GLY A 186 -6.39 11.41 5.43
N GLN A 187 -7.08 10.88 6.45
CA GLN A 187 -7.43 9.46 6.57
C GLN A 187 -6.21 8.52 6.64
N ASP A 188 -5.09 9.03 7.12
CA ASP A 188 -3.93 8.20 7.40
C ASP A 188 -4.19 7.34 8.65
N ILE A 189 -3.69 6.10 8.64
CA ILE A 189 -3.94 5.13 9.71
C ILE A 189 -2.98 5.33 10.88
N LEU A 190 -1.75 5.71 10.58
CA LEU A 190 -0.66 5.81 11.56
C LEU A 190 -0.07 7.21 11.57
N SER A 191 0.20 7.71 12.77
CA SER A 191 0.94 8.94 12.99
C SER A 191 2.43 8.66 13.22
N TYR A 192 3.25 9.64 12.90
CA TYR A 192 4.64 9.69 13.32
C TYR A 192 4.79 9.86 14.85
N SER A 193 3.94 10.62 15.47
CA SER A 193 4.00 10.90 16.92
C SER A 193 3.27 9.84 17.73
N GLN A 194 3.91 9.36 18.79
CA GLN A 194 3.27 8.43 19.76
C GLN A 194 2.19 9.08 20.60
N ASP A 195 2.20 10.42 20.71
CA ASP A 195 1.24 11.19 21.50
C ASP A 195 -0.05 11.50 20.71
N VAL A 196 -0.11 11.15 19.43
CA VAL A 196 -1.29 11.34 18.59
C VAL A 196 -2.26 10.20 18.81
N ASP A 197 -3.50 10.54 19.12
CA ASP A 197 -4.59 9.57 19.17
C ASP A 197 -4.93 9.07 17.76
N THR A 198 -4.55 7.84 17.48
CA THR A 198 -4.79 7.17 16.21
C THR A 198 -6.14 6.46 16.17
N HIS A 199 -7.16 7.03 16.77
CA HIS A 199 -8.51 6.48 16.72
C HIS A 199 -8.94 6.32 15.25
N LEU A 200 -9.13 5.07 14.87
CA LEU A 200 -9.64 4.74 13.55
C LEU A 200 -11.10 5.18 13.45
N THR A 201 -11.42 5.86 12.38
CA THR A 201 -12.79 6.19 12.04
C THR A 201 -13.58 4.92 11.69
N GLU A 202 -14.91 5.01 11.66
CA GLU A 202 -15.79 3.84 11.48
C GLU A 202 -15.51 3.07 10.19
N TYR A 203 -15.16 3.75 9.09
CA TYR A 203 -14.85 3.11 7.82
C TYR A 203 -13.45 2.43 7.76
N LEU A 204 -12.62 2.62 8.79
CA LEU A 204 -11.35 1.90 8.96
C LEU A 204 -11.46 0.74 9.98
N LYS A 205 -12.66 0.45 10.51
CA LYS A 205 -12.91 -0.59 11.53
C LYS A 205 -12.40 -1.97 11.13
N ASP A 206 -12.49 -2.30 9.86
CA ASP A 206 -12.11 -3.63 9.34
C ASP A 206 -10.60 -3.87 9.33
N VAL A 207 -9.80 -2.80 9.41
CA VAL A 207 -8.33 -2.88 9.46
C VAL A 207 -7.75 -2.73 10.87
N ARG A 208 -8.56 -2.31 11.85
CA ARG A 208 -8.11 -2.16 13.23
C ARG A 208 -7.47 -3.42 13.83
N PRO A 209 -8.07 -4.62 13.71
CA PRO A 209 -7.44 -5.84 14.22
C PRO A 209 -6.07 -6.11 13.59
N VAL A 210 -5.91 -5.80 12.31
CA VAL A 210 -4.65 -6.00 11.58
C VAL A 210 -3.55 -5.09 12.11
N ILE A 211 -3.89 -3.86 12.50
CA ILE A 211 -2.96 -2.91 13.13
C ILE A 211 -2.60 -3.37 14.55
N GLU A 212 -3.58 -3.78 15.34
CA GLU A 212 -3.39 -4.27 16.71
C GLU A 212 -2.54 -5.54 16.77
N GLU A 213 -2.68 -6.41 15.79
CA GLU A 213 -1.85 -7.61 15.61
C GLU A 213 -0.47 -7.31 15.01
N ASN A 214 -0.18 -6.05 14.67
CA ASN A 214 1.06 -5.62 14.00
C ASN A 214 1.32 -6.35 12.67
N HIS A 215 0.27 -6.72 11.96
CA HIS A 215 0.35 -7.30 10.62
C HIS A 215 0.50 -6.20 9.56
N MET A 216 1.55 -5.41 9.71
CA MET A 216 1.88 -4.31 8.81
C MET A 216 3.22 -4.55 8.12
N TYR A 217 3.20 -4.51 6.80
CA TYR A 217 4.38 -4.63 5.96
C TYR A 217 4.76 -3.26 5.39
N ILE A 218 5.98 -2.83 5.64
CA ILE A 218 6.50 -1.61 5.01
C ILE A 218 6.92 -1.96 3.59
N ARG A 219 6.23 -1.39 2.61
CA ARG A 219 6.49 -1.68 1.20
C ARG A 219 7.92 -1.36 0.79
N ILE A 220 8.42 -2.11 -0.17
CA ILE A 220 9.64 -1.76 -0.90
C ILE A 220 9.23 -0.68 -1.91
N ALA A 221 9.76 0.53 -1.74
CA ALA A 221 9.47 1.61 -2.65
C ALA A 221 10.18 1.40 -4.00
N SER A 222 9.48 1.63 -5.09
CA SER A 222 10.02 1.48 -6.44
C SER A 222 11.26 2.34 -6.69
N ASN A 223 11.34 3.51 -6.05
CA ASN A 223 12.47 4.43 -6.19
C ASN A 223 13.77 3.91 -5.53
N ASP A 224 13.63 3.14 -4.44
CA ASP A 224 14.79 2.58 -3.73
C ASP A 224 15.26 1.26 -4.38
N PHE A 225 14.36 0.63 -5.16
CA PHE A 225 14.54 -0.70 -5.74
C PHE A 225 14.10 -0.74 -7.20
N PHE A 226 14.40 0.31 -7.93
CA PHE A 226 13.98 0.48 -9.33
C PHE A 226 14.25 -0.76 -10.20
N ASN A 227 15.37 -1.43 -9.98
CA ASN A 227 15.69 -2.63 -10.75
C ASN A 227 14.88 -3.86 -10.30
N VAL A 228 14.40 -3.91 -9.04
CA VAL A 228 13.53 -5.02 -8.60
C VAL A 228 12.17 -4.92 -9.25
N SER A 229 11.58 -3.72 -9.29
CA SER A 229 10.27 -3.56 -9.90
C SER A 229 10.31 -3.88 -11.39
N GLN A 230 11.39 -3.54 -12.10
CA GLN A 230 11.58 -3.92 -13.49
C GLN A 230 11.79 -5.43 -13.67
N ASP A 231 12.60 -6.06 -12.82
CA ASP A 231 12.87 -7.49 -12.89
C ASP A 231 11.62 -8.34 -12.55
N VAL A 232 10.70 -7.80 -11.75
CA VAL A 232 9.46 -8.49 -11.35
C VAL A 232 8.35 -8.32 -12.40
N VAL A 233 8.32 -7.21 -13.12
CA VAL A 233 7.26 -6.90 -14.10
C VAL A 233 7.64 -7.33 -15.53
N SER A 234 8.92 -7.50 -15.82
CA SER A 234 9.42 -8.02 -17.11
C SER A 234 9.29 -9.54 -17.23
#